data_94dd2159ef9561ae5031a89c8af45c59
#
_entry.id   94dd2159ef9561ae5031a89c8af45c59
#
_cell.length_a   1.000
_cell.length_b   1.000
_cell.length_c   1.000
_cell.angle_alpha   90.00
_cell.angle_beta   90.00
_cell.angle_gamma   90.00
#
_symmetry.space_group_name_H-M   'P 1'
#
loop_
_entity.id
_entity.type
_entity.pdbx_description
1 polymer ?
#
loop_
_entity_poly.entity_id
_entity_poly.type
_entity_poly.pdbx_seq_one_letter_code
_entity_poly.pdbx_strand_id
1 'polypeptide(L)'
;MSKNLGNLIDLNKDLNKIAIICEDQPITYKSLDILANSVAYSLSKKGIKKGDKIAIISLNSIDYVIMYLGILKLGAVAVLINIKHPQSQINYILKETNCKLVLKDIGDLEIPTGVEFLFNTPIEENDDAVILYTSGSTNLPKGVVFSHKRKLHLEITSKKLKQRKTISASPFPHNQGLRNVELSLITHSTLIILPKFDAQEFIKNIKKYKVDTIVAVPTILSLILNEKDFKSEDVDTVKTINSSGSQLTQKLNDNIIKKFRNATVYNRYGLTETGGGLFEHHPTLPTPPLSVGYPSTTIKYRIVDNILQVKNPSMMVKYNNIKNDRLTEDGYFITNDLFKIDEQGFYYYLGRSDDMFTNGGYNVYPRQIELILETHPLVKEAAIVGVEDEIKGTKPYAFVTLNGEITENELKEYILKQLPPSHCPKKIWIKDTLPLTIINKIDKNKLKQIARNNI
;
A
#
# COMPACT_ATOMS: atom_id res chain seq x y z
N MET A 1 -8.93 -22.32 -15.01
CA MET A 1 -8.30 -21.02 -14.68
C MET A 1 -6.92 -21.02 -15.30
N SER A 2 -6.51 -19.93 -15.93
CA SER A 2 -5.13 -19.76 -16.40
C SER A 2 -4.17 -19.79 -15.22
N LYS A 3 -3.03 -20.45 -15.37
CA LYS A 3 -1.93 -20.38 -14.38
C LYS A 3 -1.12 -19.08 -14.52
N ASN A 4 -1.29 -18.38 -15.64
CA ASN A 4 -0.56 -17.16 -15.96
C ASN A 4 -1.30 -15.91 -15.45
N LEU A 5 -0.66 -15.14 -14.58
CA LEU A 5 -1.18 -13.88 -14.05
C LEU A 5 -1.43 -12.81 -15.16
N GLY A 6 -0.77 -12.90 -16.30
CA GLY A 6 -1.04 -12.05 -17.46
C GLY A 6 -2.43 -12.24 -18.08
N ASN A 7 -3.14 -13.32 -17.74
CA ASN A 7 -4.47 -13.66 -18.26
C ASN A 7 -5.57 -13.42 -17.20
N LEU A 8 -5.50 -12.29 -16.48
CA LEU A 8 -6.51 -11.89 -15.48
C LEU A 8 -7.84 -11.47 -16.09
N ILE A 9 -7.86 -11.11 -17.37
CA ILE A 9 -9.08 -10.70 -18.07
C ILE A 9 -9.88 -11.95 -18.46
N ASP A 10 -11.12 -12.03 -17.95
CA ASP A 10 -12.04 -13.10 -18.30
C ASP A 10 -12.67 -12.82 -19.66
N LEU A 11 -12.22 -13.53 -20.68
CA LEU A 11 -12.66 -13.37 -22.08
C LEU A 11 -14.13 -13.76 -22.32
N ASN A 12 -14.80 -14.40 -21.36
CA ASN A 12 -16.23 -14.76 -21.47
C ASN A 12 -17.17 -13.63 -20.98
N LYS A 13 -16.62 -12.52 -20.50
CA LYS A 13 -17.39 -11.35 -20.06
C LYS A 13 -17.48 -10.30 -21.16
N ASP A 14 -18.27 -9.24 -20.92
CA ASP A 14 -18.37 -8.09 -21.82
C ASP A 14 -17.04 -7.36 -22.00
N LEU A 15 -16.32 -7.66 -23.06
CA LEU A 15 -15.01 -7.07 -23.34
C LEU A 15 -15.08 -5.62 -23.84
N ASN A 16 -16.27 -5.13 -24.24
CA ASN A 16 -16.45 -3.72 -24.63
C ASN A 16 -16.61 -2.78 -23.43
N LYS A 17 -16.79 -3.34 -22.23
CA LYS A 17 -16.80 -2.57 -20.99
C LYS A 17 -15.48 -1.84 -20.76
N ILE A 18 -15.56 -0.62 -20.22
CA ILE A 18 -14.39 0.18 -19.82
C ILE A 18 -13.70 -0.51 -18.64
N ALA A 19 -12.43 -0.85 -18.82
CA ALA A 19 -11.57 -1.43 -17.78
C ALA A 19 -10.89 -0.35 -16.94
N ILE A 20 -10.28 0.63 -17.60
CA ILE A 20 -9.49 1.68 -16.94
C ILE A 20 -9.85 3.04 -17.56
N ILE A 21 -9.84 4.08 -16.71
CA ILE A 21 -9.88 5.49 -17.11
C ILE A 21 -8.67 6.19 -16.48
N CYS A 22 -7.90 6.90 -17.31
CA CYS A 22 -6.75 7.71 -16.89
C CYS A 22 -6.79 9.04 -17.64
N GLU A 23 -6.77 10.20 -16.93
CA GLU A 23 -6.80 11.52 -17.54
C GLU A 23 -7.92 11.64 -18.61
N ASP A 24 -9.12 11.21 -18.25
CA ASP A 24 -10.31 11.17 -19.10
C ASP A 24 -10.21 10.24 -20.34
N GLN A 25 -9.12 9.50 -20.51
CA GLN A 25 -8.96 8.51 -21.58
C GLN A 25 -9.40 7.13 -21.10
N PRO A 26 -10.46 6.55 -21.69
CA PRO A 26 -10.90 5.21 -21.35
C PRO A 26 -10.22 4.15 -22.22
N ILE A 27 -9.99 2.97 -21.65
CA ILE A 27 -9.65 1.75 -22.38
C ILE A 27 -10.62 0.64 -22.03
N THR A 28 -11.08 -0.14 -23.05
CA THR A 28 -11.94 -1.30 -22.85
C THR A 28 -11.12 -2.53 -22.44
N TYR A 29 -11.77 -3.54 -21.89
CA TYR A 29 -11.14 -4.83 -21.62
C TYR A 29 -10.58 -5.48 -22.88
N LYS A 30 -11.30 -5.36 -24.03
CA LYS A 30 -10.85 -5.87 -25.34
C LYS A 30 -9.54 -5.20 -25.76
N SER A 31 -9.52 -3.88 -25.80
CA SER A 31 -8.33 -3.13 -26.22
C SER A 31 -7.13 -3.36 -25.30
N LEU A 32 -7.39 -3.45 -23.98
CA LEU A 32 -6.36 -3.73 -22.99
C LEU A 32 -5.71 -5.11 -23.22
N ASP A 33 -6.51 -6.14 -23.48
CA ASP A 33 -6.01 -7.48 -23.73
C ASP A 33 -5.22 -7.57 -25.05
N ILE A 34 -5.73 -6.97 -26.13
CA ILE A 34 -5.05 -6.92 -27.45
C ILE A 34 -3.69 -6.24 -27.32
N LEU A 35 -3.64 -5.06 -26.67
CA LEU A 35 -2.37 -4.33 -26.51
C LEU A 35 -1.39 -5.07 -25.60
N ALA A 36 -1.86 -5.74 -24.56
CA ALA A 36 -1.01 -6.58 -23.71
C ALA A 36 -0.42 -7.78 -24.50
N ASN A 37 -1.20 -8.41 -25.38
CA ASN A 37 -0.69 -9.46 -26.26
C ASN A 37 0.34 -8.90 -27.26
N SER A 38 0.13 -7.68 -27.80
CA SER A 38 1.06 -7.01 -28.71
C SER A 38 2.39 -6.68 -28.01
N VAL A 39 2.34 -6.23 -26.75
CA VAL A 39 3.55 -6.03 -25.92
C VAL A 39 4.29 -7.35 -25.72
N ALA A 40 3.61 -8.44 -25.37
CA ALA A 40 4.23 -9.74 -25.21
C ALA A 40 4.93 -10.20 -26.51
N TYR A 41 4.29 -9.99 -27.66
CA TYR A 41 4.87 -10.27 -28.98
C TYR A 41 6.13 -9.42 -29.22
N SER A 42 6.07 -8.11 -29.01
CA SER A 42 7.21 -7.21 -29.23
C SER A 42 8.39 -7.55 -28.34
N LEU A 43 8.13 -7.90 -27.08
CA LEU A 43 9.17 -8.38 -26.17
C LEU A 43 9.82 -9.69 -26.66
N SER A 44 9.00 -10.63 -27.16
CA SER A 44 9.54 -11.90 -27.72
C SER A 44 10.43 -11.66 -28.93
N LYS A 45 10.08 -10.69 -29.80
CA LYS A 45 10.90 -10.29 -30.95
C LYS A 45 12.22 -9.64 -30.54
N LYS A 46 12.26 -8.95 -29.40
CA LYS A 46 13.51 -8.45 -28.79
C LYS A 46 14.31 -9.55 -28.09
N GLY A 47 13.93 -10.82 -28.18
CA GLY A 47 14.64 -11.96 -27.62
C GLY A 47 14.40 -12.19 -26.12
N ILE A 48 13.41 -11.52 -25.55
CA ILE A 48 12.98 -11.76 -24.15
C ILE A 48 12.29 -13.13 -24.06
N LYS A 49 12.64 -13.87 -23.03
CA LYS A 49 12.14 -15.23 -22.78
C LYS A 49 11.45 -15.33 -21.41
N LYS A 50 10.73 -16.41 -21.20
CA LYS A 50 10.20 -16.80 -19.89
C LYS A 50 11.27 -16.72 -18.80
N GLY A 51 10.94 -16.09 -17.68
CA GLY A 51 11.84 -15.91 -16.54
C GLY A 51 12.80 -14.72 -16.64
N ASP A 52 12.90 -14.07 -17.80
CA ASP A 52 13.67 -12.84 -17.93
C ASP A 52 13.03 -11.70 -17.14
N LYS A 53 13.83 -10.88 -16.49
CA LYS A 53 13.34 -9.77 -15.67
C LYS A 53 13.31 -8.48 -16.49
N ILE A 54 12.17 -7.79 -16.44
CA ILE A 54 11.92 -6.53 -17.14
C ILE A 54 11.47 -5.50 -16.13
N ALA A 55 12.15 -4.36 -16.06
CA ALA A 55 11.78 -3.27 -15.18
C ALA A 55 10.71 -2.37 -15.83
N ILE A 56 9.73 -1.94 -15.06
CA ILE A 56 8.83 -0.83 -15.39
C ILE A 56 9.16 0.33 -14.47
N ILE A 57 9.52 1.50 -15.04
CA ILE A 57 9.83 2.74 -14.33
C ILE A 57 8.95 3.85 -14.90
N SER A 58 7.72 3.95 -14.45
CA SER A 58 6.73 4.89 -14.97
C SER A 58 5.78 5.39 -13.90
N LEU A 59 5.04 6.45 -14.20
CA LEU A 59 3.87 6.88 -13.44
C LEU A 59 2.71 5.89 -13.67
N ASN A 60 1.68 5.97 -12.84
CA ASN A 60 0.44 5.25 -13.09
C ASN A 60 -0.15 5.69 -14.43
N SER A 61 -0.42 4.74 -15.33
CA SER A 61 -1.00 5.00 -16.65
C SER A 61 -1.68 3.73 -17.19
N ILE A 62 -2.42 3.87 -18.26
CA ILE A 62 -2.94 2.73 -19.02
C ILE A 62 -1.78 1.91 -19.57
N ASP A 63 -0.76 2.57 -20.12
CA ASP A 63 0.44 1.93 -20.67
C ASP A 63 1.18 1.08 -19.64
N TYR A 64 1.25 1.56 -18.39
CA TYR A 64 1.82 0.77 -17.30
C TYR A 64 1.13 -0.58 -17.15
N VAL A 65 -0.21 -0.60 -17.19
CA VAL A 65 -0.98 -1.83 -17.05
C VAL A 65 -0.82 -2.72 -18.27
N ILE A 66 -0.78 -2.14 -19.49
CA ILE A 66 -0.54 -2.88 -20.73
C ILE A 66 0.85 -3.56 -20.68
N MET A 67 1.91 -2.81 -20.32
CA MET A 67 3.27 -3.35 -20.18
C MET A 67 3.31 -4.44 -19.11
N TYR A 68 2.71 -4.22 -17.95
CA TYR A 68 2.64 -5.20 -16.87
C TYR A 68 2.03 -6.52 -17.33
N LEU A 69 0.84 -6.47 -17.96
CA LEU A 69 0.17 -7.67 -18.45
C LEU A 69 0.96 -8.34 -19.57
N GLY A 70 1.54 -7.57 -20.50
CA GLY A 70 2.33 -8.10 -21.61
C GLY A 70 3.59 -8.85 -21.15
N ILE A 71 4.31 -8.31 -20.16
CA ILE A 71 5.46 -8.99 -19.55
C ILE A 71 5.02 -10.34 -18.96
N LEU A 72 3.92 -10.35 -18.22
CA LEU A 72 3.39 -11.57 -17.59
C LEU A 72 2.86 -12.59 -18.60
N LYS A 73 2.18 -12.15 -19.66
CA LYS A 73 1.69 -13.03 -20.75
C LYS A 73 2.85 -13.78 -21.41
N LEU A 74 4.00 -13.13 -21.57
CA LEU A 74 5.23 -13.75 -22.06
C LEU A 74 5.86 -14.74 -21.06
N GLY A 75 5.43 -14.72 -19.79
CA GLY A 75 6.05 -15.48 -18.71
C GLY A 75 7.35 -14.86 -18.19
N ALA A 76 7.63 -13.62 -18.57
CA ALA A 76 8.73 -12.84 -18.01
C ALA A 76 8.33 -12.27 -16.63
N VAL A 77 9.31 -11.80 -15.86
CA VAL A 77 9.13 -11.28 -14.49
C VAL A 77 9.06 -9.76 -14.52
N ALA A 78 7.97 -9.18 -14.04
CA ALA A 78 7.82 -7.74 -13.94
C ALA A 78 8.52 -7.20 -12.67
N VAL A 79 9.54 -6.36 -12.84
CA VAL A 79 10.23 -5.64 -11.76
C VAL A 79 9.68 -4.22 -11.68
N LEU A 80 8.88 -3.94 -10.67
CA LEU A 80 8.16 -2.68 -10.58
C LEU A 80 8.93 -1.69 -9.71
N ILE A 81 9.44 -0.61 -10.32
CA ILE A 81 10.30 0.37 -9.68
C ILE A 81 9.58 1.71 -9.61
N ASN A 82 9.49 2.30 -8.42
CA ASN A 82 8.90 3.62 -8.26
C ASN A 82 9.84 4.69 -8.85
N ILE A 83 9.33 5.46 -9.81
CA ILE A 83 10.06 6.54 -10.47
C ILE A 83 10.56 7.63 -9.50
N LYS A 84 9.95 7.72 -8.31
CA LYS A 84 10.36 8.67 -7.26
C LYS A 84 11.55 8.18 -6.42
N HIS A 85 12.04 6.98 -6.63
CA HIS A 85 13.27 6.53 -5.95
C HIS A 85 14.47 7.39 -6.38
N PRO A 86 15.42 7.67 -5.48
CA PRO A 86 16.71 8.24 -5.86
C PRO A 86 17.38 7.39 -6.95
N GLN A 87 18.08 8.02 -7.89
CA GLN A 87 18.73 7.32 -9.01
C GLN A 87 19.69 6.23 -8.54
N SER A 88 20.37 6.43 -7.41
CA SER A 88 21.25 5.42 -6.79
C SER A 88 20.49 4.15 -6.40
N GLN A 89 19.27 4.27 -5.88
CA GLN A 89 18.43 3.12 -5.54
C GLN A 89 17.87 2.45 -6.81
N ILE A 90 17.47 3.22 -7.82
CA ILE A 90 17.06 2.65 -9.12
C ILE A 90 18.20 1.83 -9.73
N ASN A 91 19.42 2.39 -9.77
CA ASN A 91 20.60 1.70 -10.29
C ASN A 91 20.93 0.42 -9.49
N TYR A 92 20.80 0.49 -8.16
CA TYR A 92 20.94 -0.68 -7.29
C TYR A 92 19.94 -1.78 -7.65
N ILE A 93 18.64 -1.43 -7.77
CA ILE A 93 17.58 -2.39 -8.09
C ILE A 93 17.83 -3.05 -9.45
N LEU A 94 18.16 -2.27 -10.49
CA LEU A 94 18.42 -2.78 -11.83
C LEU A 94 19.60 -3.74 -11.85
N LYS A 95 20.68 -3.41 -11.13
CA LYS A 95 21.86 -4.28 -11.00
C LYS A 95 21.53 -5.55 -10.22
N GLU A 96 20.84 -5.43 -9.09
CA GLU A 96 20.51 -6.54 -8.19
C GLU A 96 19.56 -7.54 -8.87
N THR A 97 18.62 -7.06 -9.69
CA THR A 97 17.68 -7.91 -10.43
C THR A 97 18.25 -8.43 -11.75
N ASN A 98 19.31 -7.83 -12.27
CA ASN A 98 19.85 -8.13 -13.61
C ASN A 98 18.75 -8.02 -14.69
N CYS A 99 17.99 -6.90 -14.69
CA CYS A 99 16.95 -6.66 -15.68
C CYS A 99 17.51 -6.60 -17.09
N LYS A 100 16.90 -7.33 -18.02
CA LYS A 100 17.29 -7.34 -19.45
C LYS A 100 16.82 -6.11 -20.21
N LEU A 101 15.70 -5.51 -19.75
CA LEU A 101 15.11 -4.35 -20.40
C LEU A 101 14.46 -3.45 -19.33
N VAL A 102 14.45 -2.15 -19.60
CA VAL A 102 13.73 -1.14 -18.81
C VAL A 102 12.68 -0.49 -19.73
N LEU A 103 11.43 -0.52 -19.30
CA LEU A 103 10.32 0.13 -19.99
C LEU A 103 9.88 1.35 -19.20
N LYS A 104 9.69 2.49 -19.87
CA LYS A 104 9.15 3.73 -19.29
C LYS A 104 7.74 4.02 -19.78
N ASP A 105 7.49 3.70 -21.04
CA ASP A 105 6.17 3.76 -21.66
C ASP A 105 6.08 2.71 -22.79
N ILE A 106 4.90 2.60 -23.41
CA ILE A 106 4.67 1.62 -24.48
C ILE A 106 5.45 1.96 -25.76
N GLY A 107 5.85 3.23 -25.94
CA GLY A 107 6.65 3.71 -27.07
C GLY A 107 8.07 3.17 -27.07
N ASP A 108 8.56 2.59 -25.96
CA ASP A 108 9.85 1.87 -25.91
C ASP A 108 9.82 0.56 -26.74
N LEU A 109 8.62 0.17 -27.21
CA LEU A 109 8.38 -1.05 -27.97
C LEU A 109 7.74 -0.74 -29.34
N GLU A 110 8.15 -1.50 -30.35
CA GLU A 110 7.47 -1.49 -31.66
C GLU A 110 6.17 -2.30 -31.53
N ILE A 111 5.05 -1.61 -31.29
CA ILE A 111 3.75 -2.26 -31.16
C ILE A 111 3.13 -2.45 -32.55
N PRO A 112 2.92 -3.70 -32.99
CA PRO A 112 2.29 -3.96 -34.29
C PRO A 112 0.82 -3.54 -34.25
N THR A 113 0.35 -2.87 -35.31
CA THR A 113 -1.03 -2.45 -35.49
C THR A 113 -1.77 -3.40 -36.42
N GLY A 114 -3.08 -3.60 -36.18
CA GLY A 114 -3.96 -4.37 -37.10
C GLY A 114 -3.77 -5.88 -37.05
N VAL A 115 -3.02 -6.41 -36.12
CA VAL A 115 -2.81 -7.87 -35.94
C VAL A 115 -3.18 -8.27 -34.53
N GLU A 116 -4.10 -9.23 -34.41
CA GLU A 116 -4.43 -9.82 -33.10
C GLU A 116 -3.46 -10.97 -32.80
N PHE A 117 -2.65 -10.82 -31.76
CA PHE A 117 -1.81 -11.89 -31.24
C PHE A 117 -2.46 -12.50 -30.00
N LEU A 118 -2.44 -13.82 -29.92
CA LEU A 118 -2.77 -14.52 -28.68
C LEU A 118 -1.48 -15.06 -28.06
N PHE A 119 -1.08 -14.47 -26.95
CA PHE A 119 0.07 -14.93 -26.19
C PHE A 119 -0.40 -15.75 -24.98
N ASN A 120 0.00 -16.99 -24.92
CA ASN A 120 -0.28 -17.89 -23.80
C ASN A 120 0.96 -18.78 -23.56
N THR A 121 2.02 -18.17 -23.03
CA THR A 121 3.24 -18.92 -22.70
C THR A 121 2.95 -19.92 -21.57
N PRO A 122 3.27 -21.21 -21.75
CA PRO A 122 3.18 -22.18 -20.67
C PRO A 122 4.06 -21.77 -19.48
N ILE A 123 3.44 -21.63 -18.32
CA ILE A 123 4.13 -21.31 -17.07
C ILE A 123 3.83 -22.36 -16.01
N GLU A 124 4.75 -22.52 -15.06
CA GLU A 124 4.49 -23.25 -13.84
C GLU A 124 3.91 -22.29 -12.76
N GLU A 125 3.06 -22.82 -11.90
CA GLU A 125 2.39 -22.01 -10.87
C GLU A 125 3.36 -21.27 -9.94
N ASN A 126 4.54 -21.86 -9.71
CA ASN A 126 5.57 -21.32 -8.82
C ASN A 126 6.64 -20.49 -9.56
N ASP A 127 6.51 -20.29 -10.89
CA ASP A 127 7.38 -19.36 -11.60
C ASP A 127 7.26 -17.96 -11.02
N ASP A 128 8.39 -17.27 -10.86
CA ASP A 128 8.42 -15.88 -10.41
C ASP A 128 7.64 -15.01 -11.42
N ALA A 129 6.79 -14.12 -10.94
CA ALA A 129 5.95 -13.24 -11.77
C ALA A 129 6.23 -11.76 -11.54
N VAL A 130 6.36 -11.34 -10.28
CA VAL A 130 6.45 -9.93 -9.91
C VAL A 130 7.47 -9.74 -8.80
N ILE A 131 8.28 -8.68 -8.91
CA ILE A 131 9.16 -8.21 -7.84
C ILE A 131 8.74 -6.79 -7.47
N LEU A 132 8.37 -6.59 -6.21
CA LEU A 132 8.05 -5.30 -5.61
C LEU A 132 9.13 -4.90 -4.62
N TYR A 133 9.54 -3.63 -4.64
CA TYR A 133 10.55 -3.13 -3.71
C TYR A 133 9.93 -2.42 -2.51
N THR A 134 10.39 -2.78 -1.32
CA THR A 134 10.03 -2.14 -0.05
C THR A 134 11.23 -1.41 0.55
N SER A 135 10.96 -0.30 1.27
CA SER A 135 11.99 0.38 2.06
C SER A 135 12.39 -0.54 3.23
N GLY A 136 13.57 -1.14 3.15
CA GLY A 136 14.12 -1.93 4.24
C GLY A 136 14.53 -1.05 5.44
N SER A 137 14.71 -1.66 6.61
CA SER A 137 15.36 -1.03 7.79
C SER A 137 16.83 -0.66 7.54
N THR A 138 17.45 -1.29 6.57
CA THR A 138 18.74 -0.93 5.96
C THR A 138 18.46 0.01 4.79
N ASN A 139 19.27 1.06 4.59
CA ASN A 139 19.06 2.11 3.56
C ASN A 139 18.85 1.60 2.12
N LEU A 140 18.92 0.29 1.87
CA LEU A 140 18.71 -0.33 0.56
C LEU A 140 17.34 -1.00 0.47
N PRO A 141 16.59 -0.82 -0.65
CA PRO A 141 15.31 -1.48 -0.87
C PRO A 141 15.46 -3.00 -0.96
N LYS A 142 14.46 -3.73 -0.43
CA LYS A 142 14.39 -5.20 -0.51
C LYS A 142 13.36 -5.61 -1.56
N GLY A 143 13.75 -6.47 -2.50
CA GLY A 143 12.88 -7.02 -3.54
C GLY A 143 12.03 -8.18 -3.02
N VAL A 144 10.72 -8.01 -2.97
CA VAL A 144 9.73 -9.01 -2.56
C VAL A 144 9.23 -9.74 -3.79
N VAL A 145 9.49 -11.03 -3.89
CA VAL A 145 9.18 -11.86 -5.07
C VAL A 145 7.86 -12.62 -4.88
N PHE A 146 6.98 -12.50 -5.87
CA PHE A 146 5.74 -13.27 -5.96
C PHE A 146 5.74 -14.17 -7.18
N SER A 147 5.25 -15.41 -7.01
CA SER A 147 4.94 -16.29 -8.13
C SER A 147 3.54 -16.00 -8.69
N HIS A 148 3.29 -16.51 -9.89
CA HIS A 148 1.97 -16.46 -10.50
C HIS A 148 0.90 -17.02 -9.56
N LYS A 149 1.12 -18.19 -8.96
CA LYS A 149 0.19 -18.83 -8.02
C LYS A 149 -0.14 -17.95 -6.80
N ARG A 150 0.88 -17.30 -6.21
CA ARG A 150 0.69 -16.46 -5.03
C ARG A 150 -0.20 -15.25 -5.32
N LYS A 151 -0.03 -14.64 -6.50
CA LYS A 151 -0.84 -13.50 -6.92
C LYS A 151 -2.23 -13.93 -7.39
N LEU A 152 -2.37 -15.05 -8.08
CA LEU A 152 -3.66 -15.59 -8.52
C LEU A 152 -4.55 -16.09 -7.37
N HIS A 153 -4.00 -16.31 -6.18
CA HIS A 153 -4.83 -16.61 -5.01
C HIS A 153 -5.85 -15.50 -4.71
N LEU A 154 -5.53 -14.27 -5.10
CA LEU A 154 -6.47 -13.14 -5.05
C LEU A 154 -7.75 -13.39 -5.86
N GLU A 155 -7.66 -14.07 -7.00
CA GLU A 155 -8.81 -14.44 -7.82
C GLU A 155 -9.79 -15.35 -7.05
N ILE A 156 -9.26 -16.31 -6.30
CA ILE A 156 -10.06 -17.26 -5.51
C ILE A 156 -10.85 -16.51 -4.43
N THR A 157 -10.21 -15.58 -3.73
CA THR A 157 -10.82 -14.83 -2.62
C THR A 157 -11.76 -13.74 -3.08
N SER A 158 -11.59 -13.23 -4.31
CA SER A 158 -12.37 -12.10 -4.84
C SER A 158 -13.60 -12.48 -5.66
N LYS A 159 -13.83 -13.76 -5.96
CA LYS A 159 -14.97 -14.24 -6.75
C LYS A 159 -16.36 -13.79 -6.28
N LYS A 160 -16.50 -13.54 -4.98
CA LYS A 160 -17.75 -13.05 -4.37
C LYS A 160 -17.90 -11.53 -4.42
N LEU A 161 -16.87 -10.80 -4.88
CA LEU A 161 -16.91 -9.35 -4.93
C LEU A 161 -17.74 -8.88 -6.14
N LYS A 162 -18.60 -7.91 -5.88
CA LYS A 162 -19.39 -7.25 -6.94
C LYS A 162 -18.48 -6.36 -7.79
N GLN A 163 -18.89 -6.13 -9.02
CA GLN A 163 -18.28 -5.12 -9.89
C GLN A 163 -18.38 -3.74 -9.24
N ARG A 164 -17.33 -2.94 -9.39
CA ARG A 164 -17.17 -1.63 -8.75
C ARG A 164 -16.62 -0.60 -9.73
N LYS A 165 -16.80 0.66 -9.39
CA LYS A 165 -16.03 1.78 -9.95
C LYS A 165 -15.07 2.28 -8.86
N THR A 166 -13.83 1.87 -8.96
CA THR A 166 -12.80 2.16 -7.95
C THR A 166 -11.91 3.30 -8.41
N ILE A 167 -11.62 4.25 -7.52
CA ILE A 167 -10.58 5.26 -7.73
C ILE A 167 -9.38 5.00 -6.85
N SER A 168 -8.19 5.13 -7.43
CA SER A 168 -6.92 4.97 -6.71
C SER A 168 -5.86 5.91 -7.25
N ALA A 169 -5.13 6.56 -6.33
CA ALA A 169 -3.91 7.32 -6.63
C ALA A 169 -2.66 6.62 -6.06
N SER A 170 -2.80 5.38 -5.57
CA SER A 170 -1.68 4.59 -5.04
C SER A 170 -0.72 4.21 -6.16
N PRO A 171 0.60 4.43 -6.01
CA PRO A 171 1.56 4.04 -7.04
C PRO A 171 1.54 2.53 -7.32
N PHE A 172 1.53 2.14 -8.59
CA PHE A 172 1.49 0.74 -9.00
C PHE A 172 2.72 -0.10 -8.60
N PRO A 173 3.94 0.47 -8.45
CA PRO A 173 5.07 -0.27 -7.89
C PRO A 173 4.90 -0.67 -6.41
N HIS A 174 3.82 -0.26 -5.76
CA HIS A 174 3.48 -0.71 -4.40
C HIS A 174 2.35 -1.74 -4.43
N ASN A 175 2.41 -2.70 -3.51
CA ASN A 175 1.48 -3.81 -3.48
C ASN A 175 0.00 -3.37 -3.44
N GLN A 176 -0.34 -2.27 -2.75
CA GLN A 176 -1.70 -1.74 -2.73
C GLN A 176 -2.15 -1.24 -4.10
N GLY A 177 -1.31 -0.45 -4.80
CA GLY A 177 -1.62 0.08 -6.13
C GLY A 177 -1.77 -1.05 -7.15
N LEU A 178 -0.82 -1.97 -7.19
CA LEU A 178 -0.86 -3.12 -8.08
C LEU A 178 -2.07 -4.02 -7.81
N ARG A 179 -2.38 -4.28 -6.53
CA ARG A 179 -3.55 -5.07 -6.14
C ARG A 179 -4.87 -4.45 -6.62
N ASN A 180 -4.99 -3.12 -6.64
CA ASN A 180 -6.19 -2.46 -7.18
C ASN A 180 -6.37 -2.72 -8.67
N VAL A 181 -5.28 -2.72 -9.45
CA VAL A 181 -5.29 -3.10 -10.86
C VAL A 181 -5.74 -4.55 -11.01
N GLU A 182 -5.03 -5.49 -10.37
CA GLU A 182 -5.31 -6.92 -10.45
C GLU A 182 -6.75 -7.23 -10.02
N LEU A 183 -7.21 -6.67 -8.89
CA LEU A 183 -8.55 -6.90 -8.38
C LEU A 183 -9.63 -6.34 -9.32
N SER A 184 -9.39 -5.16 -9.90
CA SER A 184 -10.35 -4.57 -10.85
C SER A 184 -10.48 -5.43 -12.11
N LEU A 185 -9.39 -5.96 -12.62
CA LEU A 185 -9.41 -6.87 -13.78
C LEU A 185 -10.12 -8.19 -13.46
N ILE A 186 -9.81 -8.83 -12.34
CA ILE A 186 -10.43 -10.08 -11.89
C ILE A 186 -11.94 -9.93 -11.69
N THR A 187 -12.38 -8.83 -11.04
CA THR A 187 -13.80 -8.59 -10.75
C THR A 187 -14.56 -7.96 -11.91
N HIS A 188 -13.89 -7.70 -13.03
CA HIS A 188 -14.46 -7.02 -14.19
C HIS A 188 -15.05 -5.64 -13.82
N SER A 189 -14.31 -4.89 -12.99
CA SER A 189 -14.65 -3.56 -12.48
C SER A 189 -14.05 -2.46 -13.36
N THR A 190 -14.43 -1.20 -13.15
CA THR A 190 -13.77 -0.06 -13.79
C THR A 190 -12.84 0.60 -12.79
N LEU A 191 -11.57 0.78 -13.13
CA LEU A 191 -10.57 1.45 -12.32
C LEU A 191 -10.29 2.86 -12.87
N ILE A 192 -10.46 3.87 -12.02
CA ILE A 192 -10.07 5.25 -12.31
C ILE A 192 -8.72 5.49 -11.65
N ILE A 193 -7.72 5.87 -12.43
CA ILE A 193 -6.35 6.10 -11.96
C ILE A 193 -5.92 7.54 -12.19
N LEU A 194 -5.14 8.06 -11.25
CA LEU A 194 -4.44 9.32 -11.39
C LEU A 194 -2.94 9.03 -11.53
N PRO A 195 -2.25 9.62 -12.51
CA PRO A 195 -0.79 9.51 -12.64
C PRO A 195 -0.07 10.06 -11.42
N LYS A 196 -0.58 11.17 -10.90
CA LYS A 196 -0.16 11.81 -9.64
C LYS A 196 -1.39 12.15 -8.83
N PHE A 197 -1.28 12.10 -7.52
CA PHE A 197 -2.35 12.56 -6.65
C PHE A 197 -2.49 14.07 -6.72
N ASP A 198 -3.72 14.50 -7.00
CA ASP A 198 -4.24 15.86 -6.84
C ASP A 198 -5.62 15.75 -6.22
N ALA A 199 -5.89 16.51 -5.14
CA ALA A 199 -7.11 16.32 -4.35
C ALA A 199 -8.34 16.82 -5.09
N GLN A 200 -8.25 17.94 -5.83
CA GLN A 200 -9.37 18.48 -6.60
C GLN A 200 -9.72 17.57 -7.76
N GLU A 201 -8.72 17.11 -8.50
CA GLU A 201 -8.93 16.17 -9.61
C GLU A 201 -9.49 14.83 -9.11
N PHE A 202 -9.06 14.37 -7.91
CA PHE A 202 -9.59 13.15 -7.28
C PHE A 202 -11.09 13.28 -6.99
N ILE A 203 -11.53 14.40 -6.37
CA ILE A 203 -12.95 14.69 -6.08
C ILE A 203 -13.76 14.81 -7.36
N LYS A 204 -13.24 15.56 -8.36
CA LYS A 204 -13.86 15.71 -9.68
C LYS A 204 -14.10 14.36 -10.35
N ASN A 205 -13.14 13.46 -10.31
CA ASN A 205 -13.26 12.12 -10.88
C ASN A 205 -14.30 11.27 -10.12
N ILE A 206 -14.39 11.37 -8.79
CA ILE A 206 -15.46 10.68 -8.02
C ILE A 206 -16.82 11.09 -8.54
N LYS A 207 -17.08 12.38 -8.67
CA LYS A 207 -18.34 12.93 -9.15
C LYS A 207 -18.62 12.54 -10.60
N LYS A 208 -17.64 12.78 -11.49
CA LYS A 208 -17.76 12.55 -12.94
C LYS A 208 -18.08 11.10 -13.28
N TYR A 209 -17.36 10.16 -12.68
CA TYR A 209 -17.48 8.73 -13.01
C TYR A 209 -18.40 7.97 -12.05
N LYS A 210 -19.02 8.66 -11.07
CA LYS A 210 -19.87 8.04 -10.05
C LYS A 210 -19.16 6.88 -9.37
N VAL A 211 -18.00 7.18 -8.80
CA VAL A 211 -17.16 6.21 -8.09
C VAL A 211 -17.90 5.70 -6.86
N ASP A 212 -17.87 4.39 -6.64
CA ASP A 212 -18.47 3.75 -5.47
C ASP A 212 -17.44 3.28 -4.43
N THR A 213 -16.17 3.15 -4.83
CA THR A 213 -15.10 2.62 -3.97
C THR A 213 -13.84 3.48 -4.05
N ILE A 214 -13.37 3.92 -2.90
CA ILE A 214 -12.09 4.62 -2.74
C ILE A 214 -11.08 3.67 -2.10
N VAL A 215 -9.84 3.65 -2.63
CA VAL A 215 -8.70 3.00 -2.00
C VAL A 215 -7.58 4.01 -1.87
N ALA A 216 -7.27 4.40 -0.62
CA ALA A 216 -6.32 5.46 -0.34
C ALA A 216 -5.61 5.25 1.01
N VAL A 217 -4.44 5.88 1.16
CA VAL A 217 -3.76 5.98 2.46
C VAL A 217 -4.41 7.11 3.29
N PRO A 218 -4.33 7.08 4.64
CA PRO A 218 -4.89 8.12 5.50
C PRO A 218 -4.48 9.54 5.11
N THR A 219 -3.24 9.77 4.72
CA THR A 219 -2.75 11.10 4.27
C THR A 219 -3.53 11.62 3.06
N ILE A 220 -3.80 10.76 2.07
CA ILE A 220 -4.61 11.15 0.90
C ILE A 220 -6.03 11.52 1.32
N LEU A 221 -6.66 10.74 2.21
CA LEU A 221 -7.99 11.05 2.74
C LEU A 221 -8.01 12.36 3.50
N SER A 222 -6.97 12.65 4.30
CA SER A 222 -6.82 13.93 5.00
C SER A 222 -6.71 15.10 4.03
N LEU A 223 -5.95 14.97 2.95
CA LEU A 223 -5.81 16.02 1.93
C LEU A 223 -7.13 16.30 1.22
N ILE A 224 -7.88 15.28 0.84
CA ILE A 224 -9.20 15.40 0.23
C ILE A 224 -10.17 16.15 1.16
N LEU A 225 -10.18 15.81 2.46
CA LEU A 225 -11.06 16.44 3.43
C LEU A 225 -10.74 17.92 3.67
N ASN A 226 -9.52 18.36 3.40
CA ASN A 226 -9.06 19.75 3.57
C ASN A 226 -9.33 20.62 2.34
N GLU A 227 -9.85 20.07 1.23
CA GLU A 227 -10.21 20.86 0.07
C GLU A 227 -11.36 21.82 0.38
N LYS A 228 -11.18 23.13 0.08
CA LYS A 228 -12.10 24.18 0.47
C LYS A 228 -13.50 24.02 -0.13
N ASP A 229 -13.55 23.63 -1.41
CA ASP A 229 -14.80 23.52 -2.17
C ASP A 229 -15.41 22.12 -2.15
N PHE A 230 -14.86 21.20 -1.33
CA PHE A 230 -15.34 19.84 -1.24
C PHE A 230 -16.70 19.76 -0.51
N LYS A 231 -17.72 19.33 -1.21
CA LYS A 231 -19.09 19.11 -0.67
C LYS A 231 -19.40 17.64 -0.50
N SER A 232 -20.23 17.28 0.47
CA SER A 232 -20.65 15.89 0.70
C SER A 232 -21.40 15.32 -0.51
N GLU A 233 -22.16 16.14 -1.21
CA GLU A 233 -22.93 15.77 -2.41
C GLU A 233 -22.03 15.30 -3.57
N ASP A 234 -20.78 15.77 -3.63
CA ASP A 234 -19.81 15.38 -4.67
C ASP A 234 -19.38 13.92 -4.54
N VAL A 235 -19.59 13.31 -3.39
CA VAL A 235 -19.13 11.96 -3.03
C VAL A 235 -20.24 11.03 -2.58
N ASP A 236 -21.52 11.39 -2.78
CA ASP A 236 -22.68 10.59 -2.36
C ASP A 236 -22.76 9.19 -3.01
N THR A 237 -22.07 9.00 -4.13
CA THR A 237 -21.98 7.69 -4.81
C THR A 237 -21.05 6.73 -4.10
N VAL A 238 -20.13 7.23 -3.24
CA VAL A 238 -19.13 6.41 -2.56
C VAL A 238 -19.82 5.56 -1.48
N LYS A 239 -19.63 4.24 -1.57
CA LYS A 239 -20.17 3.24 -0.63
C LYS A 239 -19.09 2.59 0.22
N THR A 240 -17.85 2.62 -0.26
CA THR A 240 -16.74 1.93 0.41
C THR A 240 -15.48 2.78 0.36
N ILE A 241 -14.84 2.96 1.52
CA ILE A 241 -13.51 3.56 1.64
C ILE A 241 -12.59 2.55 2.30
N ASN A 242 -11.58 2.08 1.56
CA ASN A 242 -10.52 1.22 2.09
C ASN A 242 -9.30 2.08 2.39
N SER A 243 -9.04 2.32 3.67
CA SER A 243 -7.85 3.00 4.16
C SER A 243 -6.79 1.96 4.54
N SER A 244 -5.56 2.11 4.05
CA SER A 244 -4.46 1.19 4.38
C SER A 244 -3.09 1.83 4.19
N GLY A 245 -2.03 1.11 4.55
CA GLY A 245 -0.65 1.55 4.35
C GLY A 245 -0.06 2.39 5.48
N SER A 246 -0.88 3.06 6.26
CA SER A 246 -0.54 3.68 7.55
C SER A 246 -1.76 3.63 8.45
N GLN A 247 -1.59 3.99 9.72
CA GLN A 247 -2.68 3.90 10.68
C GLN A 247 -3.70 5.01 10.46
N LEU A 248 -4.99 4.64 10.47
CA LEU A 248 -6.12 5.56 10.50
C LEU A 248 -6.32 6.05 11.94
N THR A 249 -6.36 7.37 12.15
CA THR A 249 -6.66 7.94 13.48
C THR A 249 -8.16 8.04 13.69
N GLN A 250 -8.62 8.03 14.97
CA GLN A 250 -10.05 8.18 15.28
C GLN A 250 -10.62 9.47 14.71
N LYS A 251 -9.93 10.58 14.91
CA LYS A 251 -10.33 11.90 14.39
C LYS A 251 -10.49 11.93 12.88
N LEU A 252 -9.53 11.34 12.14
CA LEU A 252 -9.63 11.25 10.69
C LEU A 252 -10.81 10.37 10.27
N ASN A 253 -10.99 9.22 10.94
CA ASN A 253 -12.13 8.33 10.69
C ASN A 253 -13.47 9.05 10.87
N ASP A 254 -13.64 9.78 11.96
CA ASP A 254 -14.88 10.53 12.26
C ASP A 254 -15.14 11.62 11.21
N ASN A 255 -14.09 12.35 10.78
CA ASN A 255 -14.19 13.34 9.72
C ASN A 255 -14.58 12.71 8.38
N ILE A 256 -14.03 11.54 8.04
CA ILE A 256 -14.38 10.79 6.83
C ILE A 256 -15.86 10.40 6.87
N ILE A 257 -16.32 9.79 7.97
CA ILE A 257 -17.71 9.35 8.12
C ILE A 257 -18.69 10.55 8.02
N LYS A 258 -18.33 11.68 8.63
CA LYS A 258 -19.13 12.90 8.54
C LYS A 258 -19.27 13.43 7.12
N LYS A 259 -18.21 13.33 6.32
CA LYS A 259 -18.17 13.87 4.95
C LYS A 259 -18.73 12.89 3.92
N PHE A 260 -18.36 11.62 4.02
CA PHE A 260 -18.79 10.52 3.14
C PHE A 260 -19.96 9.75 3.77
N ARG A 261 -21.13 10.41 3.85
CA ARG A 261 -22.33 9.95 4.61
C ARG A 261 -22.84 8.57 4.23
N ASN A 262 -22.60 8.13 2.98
CA ASN A 262 -23.07 6.87 2.43
C ASN A 262 -22.02 5.77 2.44
N ALA A 263 -20.81 6.07 2.94
CA ALA A 263 -19.67 5.16 2.86
C ALA A 263 -19.42 4.42 4.17
N THR A 264 -19.05 3.15 4.05
CA THR A 264 -18.42 2.40 5.14
C THR A 264 -16.90 2.51 5.01
N VAL A 265 -16.25 2.89 6.11
CA VAL A 265 -14.79 3.03 6.18
C VAL A 265 -14.17 1.76 6.74
N TYR A 266 -13.17 1.25 6.05
CA TYR A 266 -12.42 0.06 6.44
C TYR A 266 -10.95 0.40 6.66
N ASN A 267 -10.48 0.16 7.88
CA ASN A 267 -9.06 0.24 8.22
C ASN A 267 -8.39 -1.09 7.85
N ARG A 268 -7.65 -1.13 6.74
CA ARG A 268 -7.05 -2.35 6.20
C ARG A 268 -5.59 -2.46 6.61
N TYR A 269 -5.21 -3.64 7.06
CA TYR A 269 -3.83 -3.96 7.40
C TYR A 269 -3.28 -5.06 6.50
N GLY A 270 -2.00 -4.92 6.18
CA GLY A 270 -1.21 -5.90 5.44
C GLY A 270 0.17 -5.36 5.10
N LEU A 271 1.08 -6.26 4.84
CA LEU A 271 2.45 -5.97 4.39
C LEU A 271 2.60 -6.39 2.94
N THR A 272 3.60 -5.86 2.25
CA THR A 272 3.95 -6.34 0.91
C THR A 272 4.25 -7.83 0.96
N GLU A 273 5.05 -8.25 1.92
CA GLU A 273 5.49 -9.63 2.11
C GLU A 273 4.34 -10.61 2.36
N THR A 274 3.23 -10.14 2.92
CA THR A 274 2.04 -10.99 3.16
C THR A 274 1.08 -11.04 1.98
N GLY A 275 1.37 -10.35 0.87
CA GLY A 275 0.55 -10.37 -0.34
C GLY A 275 -0.70 -9.49 -0.30
N GLY A 276 -0.93 -8.73 0.78
CA GLY A 276 -2.05 -7.77 0.88
C GLY A 276 -2.83 -7.86 2.17
N GLY A 277 -4.11 -7.46 2.11
CA GLY A 277 -4.97 -7.39 3.29
C GLY A 277 -5.15 -8.73 3.99
N LEU A 278 -4.94 -8.73 5.30
CA LEU A 278 -4.96 -9.94 6.12
C LEU A 278 -6.28 -10.16 6.85
N PHE A 279 -7.09 -9.11 7.00
CA PHE A 279 -8.32 -9.15 7.80
C PHE A 279 -9.54 -8.84 6.92
N GLU A 280 -10.68 -9.39 7.31
CA GLU A 280 -11.97 -9.20 6.66
C GLU A 280 -13.04 -8.72 7.66
N HIS A 281 -14.29 -8.65 7.22
CA HIS A 281 -15.41 -8.28 8.09
C HIS A 281 -15.83 -9.49 8.93
N HIS A 282 -16.25 -9.21 10.17
CA HIS A 282 -16.96 -10.22 10.93
C HIS A 282 -18.29 -10.55 10.22
N PRO A 283 -18.71 -11.83 10.20
CA PRO A 283 -19.94 -12.22 9.49
C PRO A 283 -21.20 -11.49 9.93
N THR A 284 -21.30 -11.14 11.21
CA THR A 284 -22.52 -10.58 11.85
C THR A 284 -22.29 -9.29 12.63
N LEU A 285 -21.08 -9.04 13.13
CA LEU A 285 -20.77 -7.87 13.95
C LEU A 285 -20.18 -6.73 13.11
N PRO A 286 -20.54 -5.47 13.40
CA PRO A 286 -19.87 -4.33 12.78
C PRO A 286 -18.41 -4.27 13.23
N THR A 287 -17.51 -3.92 12.32
CA THR A 287 -16.09 -3.73 12.66
C THR A 287 -15.96 -2.51 13.58
N PRO A 288 -15.40 -2.67 14.80
CA PRO A 288 -15.21 -1.54 15.71
C PRO A 288 -14.26 -0.48 15.12
N PRO A 289 -14.40 0.79 15.53
CA PRO A 289 -13.50 1.85 15.09
C PRO A 289 -12.03 1.48 15.33
N LEU A 290 -11.17 1.83 14.37
CA LEU A 290 -9.72 1.57 14.37
C LEU A 290 -9.29 0.10 14.37
N SER A 291 -10.20 -0.86 14.53
CA SER A 291 -9.88 -2.26 14.29
C SER A 291 -9.45 -2.44 12.84
N VAL A 292 -8.48 -3.32 12.60
CA VAL A 292 -8.09 -3.73 11.24
C VAL A 292 -9.00 -4.82 10.68
N GLY A 293 -9.95 -5.30 11.48
CA GLY A 293 -10.95 -6.28 11.13
C GLY A 293 -10.85 -7.58 11.92
N TYR A 294 -11.50 -8.60 11.36
CA TYR A 294 -11.62 -9.95 11.89
C TYR A 294 -10.75 -10.90 11.05
N PRO A 295 -10.17 -11.95 11.64
CA PRO A 295 -9.30 -12.86 10.89
C PRO A 295 -10.05 -13.57 9.75
N SER A 296 -9.44 -13.59 8.58
CA SER A 296 -9.94 -14.33 7.42
C SER A 296 -9.80 -15.84 7.64
N THR A 297 -10.79 -16.62 7.24
CA THR A 297 -10.78 -18.08 7.34
C THR A 297 -9.72 -18.75 6.46
N THR A 298 -9.18 -18.04 5.47
CA THR A 298 -8.17 -18.56 4.53
C THR A 298 -6.74 -18.34 5.00
N ILE A 299 -6.53 -17.63 6.11
CA ILE A 299 -5.22 -17.24 6.64
C ILE A 299 -5.08 -17.83 8.05
N LYS A 300 -3.88 -18.32 8.37
CA LYS A 300 -3.56 -18.76 9.73
C LYS A 300 -2.84 -17.64 10.47
N TYR A 301 -3.27 -17.39 11.71
CA TYR A 301 -2.75 -16.33 12.58
C TYR A 301 -2.26 -16.93 13.89
N ARG A 302 -1.23 -16.32 14.46
CA ARG A 302 -0.88 -16.48 15.88
C ARG A 302 -0.21 -15.20 16.38
N ILE A 303 -0.29 -14.95 17.67
CA ILE A 303 0.41 -13.86 18.35
C ILE A 303 1.42 -14.49 19.29
N VAL A 304 2.69 -14.11 19.12
CA VAL A 304 3.81 -14.53 19.97
C VAL A 304 4.48 -13.26 20.47
N ASP A 305 4.58 -13.06 21.77
CA ASP A 305 5.12 -11.84 22.40
C ASP A 305 4.47 -10.54 21.86
N ASN A 306 3.17 -10.57 21.70
CA ASN A 306 2.35 -9.54 21.07
C ASN A 306 2.65 -9.29 19.57
N ILE A 307 3.56 -10.02 18.95
CA ILE A 307 3.90 -9.90 17.53
C ILE A 307 2.98 -10.80 16.71
N LEU A 308 2.32 -10.22 15.70
CA LEU A 308 1.51 -10.97 14.76
C LEU A 308 2.40 -11.83 13.86
N GLN A 309 2.07 -13.11 13.76
CA GLN A 309 2.64 -14.04 12.79
C GLN A 309 1.52 -14.60 11.91
N VAL A 310 1.75 -14.66 10.61
CA VAL A 310 0.72 -15.09 9.65
C VAL A 310 1.25 -16.12 8.65
N LYS A 311 0.36 -17.01 8.22
CA LYS A 311 0.61 -17.93 7.11
C LYS A 311 -0.52 -17.79 6.10
N ASN A 312 -0.24 -17.07 5.01
CA ASN A 312 -1.20 -16.67 3.98
C ASN A 312 -0.80 -17.29 2.63
N PRO A 313 -1.71 -17.94 1.90
CA PRO A 313 -1.43 -18.44 0.56
C PRO A 313 -0.91 -17.39 -0.44
N SER A 314 -1.23 -16.11 -0.24
CA SER A 314 -0.75 -15.00 -1.08
C SER A 314 0.60 -14.42 -0.66
N MET A 315 1.26 -14.96 0.40
CA MET A 315 2.57 -14.45 0.84
C MET A 315 3.61 -14.52 -0.28
N MET A 316 4.60 -13.64 -0.20
CA MET A 316 5.79 -13.71 -1.05
C MET A 316 6.41 -15.10 -1.05
N VAL A 317 7.13 -15.43 -2.12
CA VAL A 317 7.93 -16.66 -2.19
C VAL A 317 9.24 -16.49 -1.41
N LYS A 318 9.92 -15.35 -1.64
CA LYS A 318 11.25 -15.06 -1.10
C LYS A 318 11.54 -13.57 -1.21
N TYR A 319 12.59 -13.11 -0.55
CA TYR A 319 13.27 -11.88 -0.97
C TYR A 319 14.22 -12.20 -2.13
N ASN A 320 14.39 -11.25 -3.07
CA ASN A 320 15.36 -11.40 -4.16
C ASN A 320 16.77 -11.26 -3.57
N ASN A 321 17.62 -12.27 -3.79
CA ASN A 321 19.03 -12.32 -3.38
C ASN A 321 19.32 -12.05 -1.87
N ILE A 322 18.31 -12.10 -1.00
CA ILE A 322 18.46 -11.86 0.45
C ILE A 322 17.84 -13.05 1.20
N LYS A 323 18.55 -13.54 2.22
CA LYS A 323 18.01 -14.58 3.11
C LYS A 323 16.80 -14.02 3.87
N ASN A 324 15.73 -14.81 3.94
CA ASN A 324 14.55 -14.47 4.72
C ASN A 324 14.69 -15.02 6.14
N ASP A 325 15.01 -14.14 7.09
CA ASP A 325 15.11 -14.42 8.53
C ASP A 325 13.79 -14.26 9.29
N ARG A 326 12.72 -13.84 8.58
CA ARG A 326 11.39 -13.61 9.17
C ARG A 326 10.40 -14.73 8.90
N LEU A 327 10.85 -15.83 8.32
CA LEU A 327 10.02 -17.02 8.10
C LEU A 327 10.38 -18.10 9.14
N THR A 328 9.40 -18.53 9.92
CA THR A 328 9.58 -19.61 10.88
C THR A 328 9.68 -20.96 10.16
N GLU A 329 10.22 -22.00 10.83
CA GLU A 329 10.35 -23.36 10.28
C GLU A 329 8.99 -23.95 9.87
N ASP A 330 7.94 -23.65 10.61
CA ASP A 330 6.57 -24.07 10.31
C ASP A 330 5.83 -23.16 9.32
N GLY A 331 6.55 -22.19 8.71
CA GLY A 331 6.11 -21.39 7.56
C GLY A 331 5.24 -20.18 7.91
N TYR A 332 5.29 -19.66 9.14
CA TYR A 332 4.69 -18.38 9.47
C TYR A 332 5.67 -17.23 9.18
N PHE A 333 5.13 -16.14 8.66
CA PHE A 333 5.87 -14.89 8.50
C PHE A 333 5.74 -14.02 9.75
N ILE A 334 6.87 -13.63 10.33
CA ILE A 334 6.95 -12.75 11.51
C ILE A 334 6.82 -11.32 11.01
N THR A 335 5.72 -10.63 11.36
CA THR A 335 5.43 -9.29 10.83
C THR A 335 6.27 -8.20 11.49
N ASN A 336 6.77 -8.41 12.70
CA ASN A 336 7.32 -7.42 13.62
C ASN A 336 6.30 -6.33 14.00
N ASP A 337 5.03 -6.56 13.75
CA ASP A 337 3.95 -5.67 14.12
C ASP A 337 3.23 -6.19 15.37
N LEU A 338 3.02 -5.29 16.33
CA LEU A 338 2.38 -5.57 17.61
C LEU A 338 0.88 -5.47 17.47
N PHE A 339 0.17 -6.44 18.05
CA PHE A 339 -1.28 -6.52 18.01
C PHE A 339 -1.88 -6.82 19.36
N LYS A 340 -3.11 -6.34 19.57
CA LYS A 340 -4.04 -6.84 20.59
C LYS A 340 -5.30 -7.38 19.93
N ILE A 341 -5.98 -8.29 20.62
CA ILE A 341 -7.26 -8.84 20.24
C ILE A 341 -8.26 -8.44 21.35
N ASP A 342 -9.45 -7.97 20.97
CA ASP A 342 -10.52 -7.73 21.95
C ASP A 342 -11.30 -9.02 22.26
N GLU A 343 -12.25 -8.91 23.20
CA GLU A 343 -13.08 -10.04 23.64
C GLU A 343 -13.98 -10.62 22.52
N GLN A 344 -14.24 -9.82 21.46
CA GLN A 344 -15.02 -10.23 20.30
C GLN A 344 -14.15 -10.81 19.17
N GLY A 345 -12.84 -10.84 19.34
CA GLY A 345 -11.88 -11.39 18.36
C GLY A 345 -11.44 -10.41 17.28
N PHE A 346 -11.71 -9.11 17.41
CA PHE A 346 -11.19 -8.11 16.49
C PHE A 346 -9.74 -7.73 16.81
N TYR A 347 -8.96 -7.51 15.76
CA TYR A 347 -7.53 -7.19 15.86
C TYR A 347 -7.28 -5.68 15.77
N TYR A 348 -6.32 -5.21 16.58
CA TYR A 348 -5.89 -3.81 16.62
C TYR A 348 -4.37 -3.75 16.51
N TYR A 349 -3.89 -2.96 15.55
CA TYR A 349 -2.47 -2.66 15.39
C TYR A 349 -1.99 -1.68 16.45
N LEU A 350 -0.92 -2.03 17.16
CA LEU A 350 -0.35 -1.23 18.25
C LEU A 350 0.97 -0.53 17.89
N GLY A 351 1.60 -0.91 16.79
CA GLY A 351 2.89 -0.36 16.37
C GLY A 351 3.85 -1.45 15.94
N ARG A 352 5.11 -1.08 15.73
CA ARG A 352 6.17 -1.99 15.35
C ARG A 352 7.05 -2.35 16.54
N SER A 353 7.43 -3.62 16.64
CA SER A 353 8.37 -4.07 17.67
C SER A 353 9.80 -3.55 17.42
N ASP A 354 10.19 -3.38 16.15
CA ASP A 354 11.49 -2.86 15.74
C ASP A 354 11.60 -1.31 15.79
N ASP A 355 10.49 -0.59 16.00
CA ASP A 355 10.50 0.85 16.30
C ASP A 355 10.68 1.15 17.80
N MET A 356 10.55 0.12 18.68
CA MET A 356 10.73 0.25 20.12
C MET A 356 12.17 0.63 20.46
N PHE A 357 12.32 1.50 21.43
CA PHE A 357 13.61 1.84 22.01
C PHE A 357 13.55 1.90 23.54
N THR A 358 14.71 1.80 24.18
CA THR A 358 14.81 1.84 25.64
C THR A 358 15.20 3.23 26.10
N ASN A 359 14.40 3.83 27.01
CA ASN A 359 14.67 5.10 27.66
C ASN A 359 14.81 4.89 29.18
N GLY A 360 16.03 4.97 29.70
CA GLY A 360 16.31 4.78 31.12
C GLY A 360 15.86 3.41 31.66
N GLY A 361 15.98 2.35 30.87
CA GLY A 361 15.58 0.98 31.24
C GLY A 361 14.11 0.63 30.92
N TYR A 362 13.32 1.59 30.45
CA TYR A 362 11.91 1.35 30.07
C TYR A 362 11.75 1.21 28.56
N ASN A 363 10.99 0.22 28.14
CA ASN A 363 10.63 0.06 26.73
C ASN A 363 9.62 1.13 26.33
N VAL A 364 9.96 1.93 25.34
CA VAL A 364 9.13 3.00 24.79
C VAL A 364 8.71 2.61 23.37
N TYR A 365 7.41 2.54 23.16
CA TYR A 365 6.82 2.31 21.86
C TYR A 365 6.33 3.64 21.27
N PRO A 366 6.99 4.18 20.22
CA PRO A 366 6.63 5.47 19.63
C PRO A 366 5.16 5.65 19.38
N ARG A 367 4.52 4.61 18.85
CA ARG A 367 3.09 4.65 18.50
C ARG A 367 2.17 4.86 19.69
N GLN A 368 2.53 4.37 20.85
CA GLN A 368 1.73 4.57 22.07
C GLN A 368 1.64 6.07 22.43
N ILE A 369 2.74 6.80 22.30
CA ILE A 369 2.78 8.24 22.56
C ILE A 369 2.04 9.02 21.47
N GLU A 370 2.23 8.61 20.18
CA GLU A 370 1.54 9.20 19.05
C GLU A 370 0.01 9.10 19.22
N LEU A 371 -0.49 7.92 19.58
CA LEU A 371 -1.92 7.70 19.82
C LEU A 371 -2.48 8.65 20.87
N ILE A 372 -1.77 8.86 21.98
CA ILE A 372 -2.21 9.77 23.03
C ILE A 372 -2.21 11.21 22.52
N LEU A 373 -1.16 11.66 21.85
CA LEU A 373 -1.15 13.00 21.27
C LEU A 373 -2.28 13.22 20.27
N GLU A 374 -2.59 12.23 19.45
CA GLU A 374 -3.66 12.29 18.45
C GLU A 374 -5.07 12.32 19.06
N THR A 375 -5.24 11.90 20.33
CA THR A 375 -6.52 12.08 21.05
C THR A 375 -6.74 13.53 21.54
N HIS A 376 -5.69 14.35 21.54
CA HIS A 376 -5.84 15.76 21.92
C HIS A 376 -6.59 16.55 20.82
N PRO A 377 -7.64 17.35 21.16
CA PRO A 377 -8.49 18.03 20.16
C PRO A 377 -7.72 18.94 19.17
N LEU A 378 -6.63 19.55 19.64
CA LEU A 378 -5.83 20.49 18.86
C LEU A 378 -4.69 19.81 18.06
N VAL A 379 -4.40 18.53 18.31
CA VAL A 379 -3.40 17.80 17.52
C VAL A 379 -4.03 17.21 16.26
N LYS A 380 -3.41 17.46 15.12
CA LYS A 380 -3.82 16.92 13.83
C LYS A 380 -3.07 15.63 13.49
N GLU A 381 -1.73 15.66 13.61
CA GLU A 381 -0.85 14.51 13.37
C GLU A 381 0.28 14.54 14.40
N ALA A 382 0.78 13.37 14.77
CA ALA A 382 1.92 13.22 15.66
C ALA A 382 2.89 12.16 15.13
N ALA A 383 4.19 12.40 15.32
CA ALA A 383 5.24 11.43 15.04
C ALA A 383 6.28 11.46 16.15
N ILE A 384 6.63 10.28 16.65
CA ILE A 384 7.65 10.10 17.68
C ILE A 384 8.87 9.40 17.07
N VAL A 385 10.05 9.94 17.40
CA VAL A 385 11.33 9.34 17.03
C VAL A 385 12.22 9.20 18.27
N GLY A 386 12.95 8.08 18.34
CA GLY A 386 13.98 7.88 19.34
C GLY A 386 15.31 8.47 18.86
N VAL A 387 15.95 9.30 19.68
CA VAL A 387 17.31 9.80 19.43
C VAL A 387 18.23 9.36 20.56
N GLU A 388 19.41 8.93 20.19
CA GLU A 388 20.44 8.43 21.11
C GLU A 388 20.80 9.51 22.16
N ASP A 389 20.93 9.07 23.41
CA ASP A 389 21.29 9.90 24.56
C ASP A 389 22.34 9.12 25.39
N GLU A 390 23.44 9.77 25.74
CA GLU A 390 24.59 9.14 26.42
C GLU A 390 24.24 8.52 27.77
N ILE A 391 23.24 9.10 28.48
CA ILE A 391 22.90 8.69 29.85
C ILE A 391 21.74 7.68 29.86
N LYS A 392 20.72 7.91 29.02
CA LYS A 392 19.46 7.15 29.06
C LYS A 392 19.29 6.16 27.89
N GLY A 393 20.29 6.04 27.03
CA GLY A 393 20.29 5.20 25.85
C GLY A 393 19.58 5.87 24.68
N THR A 394 18.25 5.97 24.71
CA THR A 394 17.47 6.65 23.67
C THR A 394 16.33 7.43 24.29
N LYS A 395 16.16 8.69 23.91
CA LYS A 395 15.07 9.55 24.37
C LYS A 395 14.01 9.76 23.28
N PRO A 396 12.72 9.84 23.66
CA PRO A 396 11.64 10.20 22.73
C PRO A 396 11.69 11.69 22.40
N TYR A 397 11.45 11.99 21.12
CA TYR A 397 11.22 13.34 20.57
C TYR A 397 9.97 13.33 19.71
N ALA A 398 9.16 14.38 19.83
CA ALA A 398 7.88 14.49 19.12
C ALA A 398 7.90 15.58 18.07
N PHE A 399 7.19 15.32 16.99
CA PHE A 399 6.81 16.30 15.98
C PHE A 399 5.30 16.25 15.83
N VAL A 400 4.63 17.41 15.92
CA VAL A 400 3.17 17.50 15.82
C VAL A 400 2.76 18.56 14.81
N THR A 401 1.62 18.34 14.15
CA THR A 401 0.89 19.38 13.44
C THR A 401 -0.40 19.69 14.19
N LEU A 402 -0.84 20.94 14.18
CA LEU A 402 -1.94 21.41 15.02
C LEU A 402 -3.11 21.97 14.20
N ASN A 403 -4.31 21.98 14.80
CA ASN A 403 -5.51 22.66 14.29
C ASN A 403 -5.86 23.92 15.11
N GLY A 404 -4.97 24.36 15.99
CA GLY A 404 -5.13 25.51 16.85
C GLY A 404 -3.87 25.75 17.69
N GLU A 405 -3.91 26.67 18.62
CA GLU A 405 -2.75 27.04 19.44
C GLU A 405 -2.70 26.19 20.74
N ILE A 406 -1.58 25.57 20.98
CA ILE A 406 -1.23 24.84 22.20
C ILE A 406 0.29 24.84 22.35
N THR A 407 0.76 24.90 23.60
CA THR A 407 2.19 24.92 23.90
C THR A 407 2.77 23.50 24.04
N GLU A 408 4.10 23.40 23.89
CA GLU A 408 4.84 22.16 24.16
C GLU A 408 4.58 21.63 25.58
N ASN A 409 4.52 22.52 26.58
CA ASN A 409 4.34 22.12 27.98
C ASN A 409 2.95 21.51 28.22
N GLU A 410 1.90 22.11 27.66
CA GLU A 410 0.54 21.57 27.77
C GLU A 410 0.42 20.17 27.12
N LEU A 411 1.09 19.97 25.98
CA LEU A 411 1.15 18.64 25.35
C LEU A 411 1.92 17.62 26.19
N LYS A 412 3.02 18.03 26.86
CA LYS A 412 3.76 17.16 27.78
C LYS A 412 2.89 16.78 29.00
N GLU A 413 2.21 17.74 29.59
CA GLU A 413 1.27 17.47 30.68
C GLU A 413 0.15 16.52 30.27
N TYR A 414 -0.37 16.68 29.04
CA TYR A 414 -1.39 15.79 28.50
C TYR A 414 -0.89 14.35 28.39
N ILE A 415 0.36 14.15 27.95
CA ILE A 415 0.99 12.82 27.90
C ILE A 415 1.18 12.25 29.30
N LEU A 416 1.70 13.05 30.24
CA LEU A 416 2.01 12.63 31.62
C LEU A 416 0.79 12.23 32.44
N LYS A 417 -0.42 12.69 32.06
CA LYS A 417 -1.68 12.23 32.66
C LYS A 417 -2.02 10.77 32.30
N GLN A 418 -1.39 10.21 31.27
CA GLN A 418 -1.76 8.91 30.69
C GLN A 418 -0.59 7.94 30.60
N LEU A 419 0.66 8.43 30.56
CA LEU A 419 1.86 7.63 30.43
C LEU A 419 2.93 7.98 31.47
N PRO A 420 3.80 7.02 31.80
CA PRO A 420 4.93 7.26 32.70
C PRO A 420 5.90 8.33 32.14
N PRO A 421 6.69 9.00 33.02
CA PRO A 421 7.66 10.04 32.63
C PRO A 421 8.71 9.57 31.58
N SER A 422 9.04 8.28 31.56
CA SER A 422 9.94 7.69 30.56
C SER A 422 9.42 7.80 29.13
N HIS A 423 8.11 7.94 28.94
CA HIS A 423 7.44 8.08 27.64
C HIS A 423 7.27 9.55 27.21
N CYS A 424 7.47 10.51 28.15
CA CYS A 424 7.30 11.91 27.82
C CYS A 424 8.43 12.39 26.90
N PRO A 425 8.13 12.98 25.72
CA PRO A 425 9.13 13.51 24.82
C PRO A 425 10.00 14.59 25.48
N LYS A 426 11.32 14.54 25.26
CA LYS A 426 12.25 15.56 25.74
C LYS A 426 11.91 16.93 25.13
N LYS A 427 11.55 16.91 23.84
CA LYS A 427 11.12 18.08 23.06
C LYS A 427 9.94 17.72 22.17
N ILE A 428 9.00 18.66 22.01
CA ILE A 428 7.90 18.58 21.04
C ILE A 428 8.04 19.75 20.09
N TRP A 429 8.30 19.46 18.81
CA TRP A 429 8.33 20.49 17.77
C TRP A 429 6.96 20.59 17.09
N ILE A 430 6.39 21.79 17.10
CA ILE A 430 5.20 22.11 16.35
C ILE A 430 5.62 22.48 14.93
N LYS A 431 4.99 21.88 13.92
CA LYS A 431 5.30 22.08 12.50
C LYS A 431 4.00 22.29 11.72
N ASP A 432 4.08 23.05 10.62
CA ASP A 432 2.94 23.20 9.71
C ASP A 432 2.62 21.89 8.99
N THR A 433 3.66 21.13 8.62
CA THR A 433 3.57 19.83 7.96
C THR A 433 4.67 18.89 8.43
N LEU A 434 4.41 17.59 8.39
CA LEU A 434 5.42 16.56 8.61
C LEU A 434 5.97 16.07 7.26
N PRO A 435 7.29 15.75 7.18
CA PRO A 435 7.88 15.21 5.96
C PRO A 435 7.26 13.85 5.62
N LEU A 436 7.03 13.63 4.33
CA LEU A 436 6.45 12.39 3.82
C LEU A 436 7.48 11.61 2.99
N THR A 437 7.36 10.29 3.04
CA THR A 437 8.05 9.37 2.15
C THR A 437 7.47 9.43 0.74
N ILE A 438 8.14 8.79 -0.22
CA ILE A 438 7.67 8.68 -1.62
C ILE A 438 6.29 8.02 -1.77
N ILE A 439 5.80 7.35 -0.72
CA ILE A 439 4.48 6.68 -0.65
C ILE A 439 3.49 7.41 0.25
N ASN A 440 3.73 8.69 0.52
CA ASN A 440 2.88 9.54 1.35
C ASN A 440 2.66 9.04 2.80
N LYS A 441 3.67 8.41 3.40
CA LYS A 441 3.73 8.12 4.85
C LYS A 441 4.66 9.11 5.53
N ILE A 442 4.46 9.38 6.83
CA ILE A 442 5.38 10.21 7.61
C ILE A 442 6.79 9.61 7.58
N ASP A 443 7.77 10.42 7.19
CA ASP A 443 9.18 10.02 7.10
C ASP A 443 9.88 10.17 8.45
N LYS A 444 9.79 9.13 9.28
CA LYS A 444 10.43 9.10 10.60
C LYS A 444 11.96 9.18 10.54
N ASN A 445 12.58 8.71 9.45
CA ASN A 445 14.03 8.81 9.30
C ASN A 445 14.46 10.27 9.13
N LYS A 446 13.75 11.02 8.30
CA LYS A 446 13.99 12.46 8.13
C LYS A 446 13.71 13.23 9.42
N LEU A 447 12.65 12.88 10.16
CA LEU A 447 12.36 13.47 11.45
C LEU A 447 13.46 13.17 12.48
N LYS A 448 14.00 11.96 12.49
CA LYS A 448 15.13 11.58 13.37
C LYS A 448 16.39 12.40 13.05
N GLN A 449 16.68 12.65 11.77
CA GLN A 449 17.78 13.54 11.35
C GLN A 449 17.54 14.98 11.80
N ILE A 450 16.32 15.50 11.61
CA ILE A 450 15.95 16.85 12.08
C ILE A 450 16.12 16.94 13.60
N ALA A 451 15.69 15.94 14.36
CA ALA A 451 15.86 15.92 15.81
C ALA A 451 17.34 15.95 16.21
N ARG A 452 18.18 15.10 15.61
CA ARG A 452 19.63 15.07 15.87
C ARG A 452 20.33 16.41 15.63
N ASN A 453 19.92 17.13 14.60
CA ASN A 453 20.53 18.41 14.23
C ASN A 453 20.04 19.60 15.09
N ASN A 454 19.03 19.43 15.94
CA ASN A 454 18.41 20.49 16.74
C ASN A 454 18.48 20.20 18.27
N ILE A 455 19.37 19.30 18.67
CA ILE A 455 19.60 18.95 20.09
C ILE A 455 20.99 19.55 20.54
#